data_f30b9018ef43be7725b1aedd7b022632
#
_entry.id   f30b9018ef43be7725b1aedd7b022632
#
_cell.length_a   1.000
_cell.length_b   1.000
_cell.length_c   1.000
_cell.angle_alpha   90.00
_cell.angle_beta   90.00
_cell.angle_gamma   90.00
#
_symmetry.space_group_name_H-M   'P 1'
#
loop_
_entity.id
_entity.type
_entity.pdbx_description
1 polymer ?
#
loop_
_entity_poly.entity_id
_entity_poly.type
_entity_poly.pdbx_seq_one_letter_code
_entity_poly.pdbx_strand_id
1 'polypeptide(L)'
;ERLLTWNAGNCCGYALDKNVDDVAFIRELVVLLKRQYSIDDKQIFATGMSNGGMMTHRLACEMSDVFSGVAPVSGAMNVPVCNPARAVSMVIFHGKKDEHVLFEGGAPKKSVDSHPRVDKSVAAAVEFWKNRNGCAQSPTESHGKIQIEDFSCSQAGLAVYAIEDEGHTWPGGEKGYFAADEPTRELSATDVMWDFWQKNSRP
;
A
#
# COMPACT_ATOMS: atom_id res chain seq x y z
N GLU A 1 -4.25 -11.97 -23.82
CA GLU A 1 -3.23 -12.00 -22.75
C GLU A 1 -3.95 -11.99 -21.41
N ARG A 2 -3.52 -12.83 -20.47
CA ARG A 2 -4.06 -12.81 -19.11
C ARG A 2 -3.33 -11.72 -18.33
N LEU A 3 -4.09 -10.86 -17.67
CA LEU A 3 -3.53 -9.89 -16.73
C LEU A 3 -2.84 -10.66 -15.59
N LEU A 4 -1.55 -10.37 -15.36
CA LEU A 4 -0.82 -10.91 -14.22
C LEU A 4 -1.26 -10.16 -12.96
N THR A 5 -1.65 -10.91 -11.94
CA THR A 5 -2.20 -10.37 -10.69
C THR A 5 -1.59 -11.06 -9.49
N TRP A 6 -1.69 -10.43 -8.33
CA TRP A 6 -1.43 -11.02 -7.01
C TRP A 6 -2.74 -11.48 -6.37
N ASN A 7 -2.70 -12.56 -5.63
CA ASN A 7 -3.76 -12.93 -4.69
C ASN A 7 -3.62 -12.02 -3.44
N ALA A 8 -4.34 -10.90 -3.44
CA ALA A 8 -4.27 -9.91 -2.37
C ALA A 8 -5.39 -10.07 -1.32
N GLY A 9 -6.02 -11.25 -1.24
CA GLY A 9 -7.04 -11.59 -0.27
C GLY A 9 -8.46 -11.59 -0.83
N ASN A 10 -8.93 -10.50 -1.46
CA ASN A 10 -10.22 -10.43 -2.15
C ASN A 10 -10.09 -9.94 -3.62
N CYS A 11 -8.87 -9.82 -4.11
CA CYS A 11 -8.48 -9.40 -5.45
C CYS A 11 -7.14 -10.06 -5.81
N CYS A 12 -6.81 -10.41 -7.03
CA CYS A 12 -7.59 -10.26 -8.24
C CYS A 12 -7.33 -11.44 -9.18
N GLY A 13 -8.28 -11.66 -10.10
CA GLY A 13 -8.14 -12.49 -11.29
C GLY A 13 -7.63 -13.90 -11.03
N TYR A 14 -6.76 -14.38 -11.91
CA TYR A 14 -6.24 -15.75 -11.86
C TYR A 14 -5.58 -16.13 -10.53
N ALA A 15 -4.81 -15.23 -9.94
CA ALA A 15 -4.11 -15.53 -8.70
C ALA A 15 -5.10 -15.75 -7.54
N LEU A 16 -6.17 -14.96 -7.47
CA LEU A 16 -7.26 -15.17 -6.52
C LEU A 16 -8.01 -16.48 -6.80
N ASP A 17 -8.43 -16.73 -8.05
CA ASP A 17 -9.18 -17.93 -8.45
C ASP A 17 -8.45 -19.23 -8.14
N LYS A 18 -7.15 -19.24 -8.32
CA LYS A 18 -6.29 -20.40 -8.08
C LYS A 18 -5.71 -20.43 -6.67
N ASN A 19 -6.09 -19.46 -5.85
CA ASN A 19 -5.55 -19.33 -4.50
C ASN A 19 -4.01 -19.43 -4.49
N VAL A 20 -3.36 -18.70 -5.42
CA VAL A 20 -1.90 -18.70 -5.53
C VAL A 20 -1.29 -18.22 -4.21
N ASP A 21 -0.28 -18.92 -3.73
CA ASP A 21 0.43 -18.53 -2.51
C ASP A 21 1.55 -17.52 -2.83
N ASP A 22 1.14 -16.30 -3.15
CA ASP A 22 2.06 -15.21 -3.46
C ASP A 22 2.88 -14.76 -2.24
N VAL A 23 2.36 -14.97 -1.03
CA VAL A 23 3.10 -14.66 0.21
C VAL A 23 4.29 -15.58 0.36
N ALA A 24 4.10 -16.90 0.15
CA ALA A 24 5.20 -17.87 0.15
C ALA A 24 6.22 -17.55 -0.96
N PHE A 25 5.77 -17.22 -2.17
CA PHE A 25 6.66 -16.81 -3.26
C PHE A 25 7.55 -15.63 -2.86
N ILE A 26 6.96 -14.56 -2.30
CA ILE A 26 7.73 -13.37 -1.90
C ILE A 26 8.67 -13.70 -0.73
N ARG A 27 8.26 -14.56 0.20
CA ARG A 27 9.11 -15.00 1.30
C ARG A 27 10.34 -15.74 0.79
N GLU A 28 10.15 -16.69 -0.12
CA GLU A 28 11.27 -17.43 -0.74
C GLU A 28 12.18 -16.52 -1.57
N LEU A 29 11.60 -15.53 -2.27
CA LEU A 29 12.38 -14.53 -3.00
C LEU A 29 13.29 -13.74 -2.05
N VAL A 30 12.77 -13.27 -0.91
CA VAL A 30 13.58 -12.54 0.09
C VAL A 30 14.68 -13.45 0.65
N VAL A 31 14.38 -14.72 0.95
CA VAL A 31 15.37 -15.69 1.42
C VAL A 31 16.47 -15.90 0.37
N LEU A 32 16.10 -16.04 -0.90
CA LEU A 32 17.05 -16.19 -2.01
C LEU A 32 17.97 -14.97 -2.14
N LEU A 33 17.38 -13.77 -2.10
CA LEU A 33 18.15 -12.51 -2.19
C LEU A 33 19.12 -12.35 -1.03
N LYS A 34 18.73 -12.70 0.21
CA LYS A 34 19.63 -12.68 1.38
C LYS A 34 20.78 -13.67 1.28
N ARG A 35 20.61 -14.78 0.54
CA ARG A 35 21.71 -15.72 0.28
C ARG A 35 22.71 -15.19 -0.75
N GLN A 36 22.25 -14.34 -1.66
CA GLN A 36 23.08 -13.83 -2.77
C GLN A 36 23.71 -12.47 -2.48
N TYR A 37 23.09 -11.68 -1.63
CA TYR A 37 23.48 -10.30 -1.35
C TYR A 37 23.54 -10.02 0.15
N SER A 38 24.40 -9.08 0.53
CA SER A 38 24.42 -8.53 1.89
C SER A 38 23.27 -7.55 2.06
N ILE A 39 22.16 -8.03 2.63
CA ILE A 39 20.94 -7.24 2.84
C ILE A 39 20.80 -6.92 4.32
N ASP A 40 20.54 -5.66 4.63
CA ASP A 40 20.18 -5.24 5.97
C ASP A 40 18.72 -5.61 6.23
N ASP A 41 18.48 -6.51 7.19
CA ASP A 41 17.16 -6.98 7.59
C ASP A 41 16.22 -5.87 8.11
N LYS A 42 16.78 -4.75 8.50
CA LYS A 42 16.03 -3.57 8.93
C LYS A 42 15.60 -2.68 7.76
N GLN A 43 16.09 -2.92 6.56
CA GLN A 43 15.83 -2.12 5.37
C GLN A 43 15.20 -2.94 4.24
N ILE A 44 14.27 -3.81 4.58
CA ILE A 44 13.46 -4.54 3.60
C ILE A 44 12.08 -3.89 3.58
N PHE A 45 11.72 -3.33 2.43
CA PHE A 45 10.48 -2.58 2.23
C PHE A 45 9.68 -3.18 1.08
N ALA A 46 8.35 -2.96 1.10
CA ALA A 46 7.48 -3.34 0.01
C ALA A 46 6.58 -2.17 -0.41
N THR A 47 6.42 -2.03 -1.70
CA THR A 47 5.47 -1.08 -2.28
C THR A 47 4.81 -1.68 -3.52
N GLY A 48 3.67 -1.15 -3.88
CA GLY A 48 2.95 -1.53 -5.08
C GLY A 48 1.73 -0.66 -5.28
N MET A 49 1.21 -0.65 -6.50
CA MET A 49 0.02 0.09 -6.89
C MET A 49 -1.16 -0.85 -7.14
N SER A 50 -2.38 -0.37 -6.89
CA SER A 50 -3.62 -1.09 -7.22
C SER A 50 -3.66 -2.47 -6.56
N ASN A 51 -3.78 -3.55 -7.31
CA ASN A 51 -3.65 -4.93 -6.80
C ASN A 51 -2.30 -5.17 -6.10
N GLY A 52 -1.20 -4.55 -6.57
CA GLY A 52 0.09 -4.54 -5.88
C GLY A 52 0.05 -3.77 -4.55
N GLY A 53 -0.71 -2.67 -4.46
CA GLY A 53 -0.97 -1.94 -3.22
C GLY A 53 -1.78 -2.77 -2.22
N MET A 54 -2.79 -3.50 -2.71
CA MET A 54 -3.54 -4.47 -1.89
C MET A 54 -2.63 -5.60 -1.38
N MET A 55 -1.75 -6.14 -2.26
CA MET A 55 -0.75 -7.13 -1.86
C MET A 55 0.23 -6.57 -0.84
N THR A 56 0.61 -5.31 -0.95
CA THR A 56 1.47 -4.62 0.02
C THR A 56 0.85 -4.60 1.43
N HIS A 57 -0.44 -4.34 1.55
CA HIS A 57 -1.16 -4.48 2.83
C HIS A 57 -1.15 -5.93 3.34
N ARG A 58 -1.34 -6.91 2.44
CA ARG A 58 -1.28 -8.33 2.80
C ARG A 58 0.10 -8.72 3.33
N LEU A 59 1.16 -8.26 2.68
CA LEU A 59 2.54 -8.48 3.15
C LEU A 59 2.80 -7.88 4.53
N ALA A 60 2.28 -6.68 4.81
CA ALA A 60 2.37 -6.08 6.13
C ALA A 60 1.66 -6.91 7.21
N CYS A 61 0.55 -7.57 6.87
CA CYS A 61 -0.17 -8.44 7.78
C CYS A 61 0.52 -9.80 8.02
N GLU A 62 1.00 -10.46 6.94
CA GLU A 62 1.43 -11.86 6.95
C GLU A 62 2.97 -12.01 6.99
N MET A 63 3.71 -10.94 6.67
CA MET A 63 5.18 -10.90 6.64
C MET A 63 5.76 -9.72 7.42
N SER A 64 5.10 -9.29 8.49
CA SER A 64 5.60 -8.25 9.38
C SER A 64 6.94 -8.62 10.05
N ASP A 65 7.28 -9.90 10.10
CA ASP A 65 8.59 -10.41 10.51
C ASP A 65 9.70 -10.05 9.53
N VAL A 66 9.38 -9.86 8.25
CA VAL A 66 10.32 -9.56 7.17
C VAL A 66 10.37 -8.07 6.86
N PHE A 67 9.22 -7.47 6.52
CA PHE A 67 9.17 -6.08 6.08
C PHE A 67 9.25 -5.08 7.22
N SER A 68 10.17 -4.12 7.11
CA SER A 68 10.33 -3.01 8.07
C SER A 68 9.34 -1.89 7.82
N GLY A 69 8.97 -1.70 6.56
CA GLY A 69 7.98 -0.71 6.15
C GLY A 69 7.34 -1.09 4.83
N VAL A 70 6.16 -0.54 4.60
CA VAL A 70 5.40 -0.74 3.37
C VAL A 70 4.75 0.55 2.90
N ALA A 71 4.52 0.64 1.59
CA ALA A 71 3.87 1.80 0.97
C ALA A 71 2.84 1.37 -0.07
N PRO A 72 1.58 1.13 0.30
CA PRO A 72 0.52 0.89 -0.65
C PRO A 72 0.14 2.18 -1.39
N VAL A 73 0.06 2.11 -2.73
CA VAL A 73 -0.39 3.18 -3.61
C VAL A 73 -1.70 2.77 -4.26
N SER A 74 -2.75 3.57 -4.12
CA SER A 74 -4.09 3.30 -4.71
C SER A 74 -4.56 1.85 -4.48
N GLY A 75 -4.37 1.34 -3.26
CA GLY A 75 -4.68 -0.04 -2.87
C GLY A 75 -5.49 -0.11 -1.58
N ALA A 76 -6.56 -0.91 -1.54
CA ALA A 76 -7.37 -1.13 -0.36
C ALA A 76 -6.83 -2.25 0.53
N MET A 77 -6.99 -2.10 1.85
CA MET A 77 -6.64 -3.12 2.83
C MET A 77 -7.76 -4.16 2.98
N ASN A 78 -7.83 -5.10 2.06
CA ASN A 78 -8.91 -6.09 1.99
C ASN A 78 -8.57 -7.46 2.60
N VAL A 79 -7.46 -7.55 3.31
CA VAL A 79 -7.05 -8.80 3.97
C VAL A 79 -8.13 -9.26 4.93
N PRO A 80 -8.64 -10.49 4.83
CA PRO A 80 -9.72 -11.00 5.69
C PRO A 80 -9.32 -11.02 7.18
N VAL A 81 -8.09 -11.45 7.45
CA VAL A 81 -7.52 -11.49 8.80
C VAL A 81 -6.14 -10.86 8.75
N CYS A 82 -5.93 -9.81 9.55
CA CYS A 82 -4.65 -9.15 9.69
C CYS A 82 -4.22 -9.17 11.15
N ASN A 83 -3.22 -9.97 11.45
CA ASN A 83 -2.66 -10.08 12.79
C ASN A 83 -1.12 -10.05 12.71
N PRO A 84 -0.52 -8.89 12.40
CA PRO A 84 0.92 -8.76 12.24
C PRO A 84 1.63 -9.07 13.57
N ALA A 85 2.71 -9.85 13.52
CA ALA A 85 3.50 -10.21 14.70
C ALA A 85 4.13 -8.98 15.37
N ARG A 86 4.42 -7.91 14.57
CA ARG A 86 4.95 -6.63 15.05
C ARG A 86 4.40 -5.46 14.27
N ALA A 87 4.61 -4.24 14.76
CA ALA A 87 4.30 -3.01 14.05
C ALA A 87 5.15 -2.89 12.78
N VAL A 88 4.59 -2.28 11.73
CA VAL A 88 5.22 -2.07 10.42
C VAL A 88 5.04 -0.61 10.03
N SER A 89 6.12 0.07 9.65
CA SER A 89 6.03 1.45 9.17
C SER A 89 5.22 1.52 7.89
N MET A 90 4.22 2.40 7.86
CA MET A 90 3.22 2.47 6.80
C MET A 90 3.11 3.88 6.26
N VAL A 91 3.24 4.04 4.93
CA VAL A 91 2.89 5.29 4.26
C VAL A 91 1.92 5.00 3.12
N ILE A 92 0.73 5.60 3.16
CA ILE A 92 -0.37 5.35 2.23
C ILE A 92 -0.48 6.53 1.26
N PHE A 93 -0.57 6.23 -0.04
CA PHE A 93 -0.84 7.23 -1.09
C PHE A 93 -2.13 6.86 -1.79
N HIS A 94 -3.07 7.83 -1.90
CA HIS A 94 -4.34 7.55 -2.56
C HIS A 94 -4.99 8.81 -3.14
N GLY A 95 -5.41 8.72 -4.39
CA GLY A 95 -6.19 9.77 -5.06
C GLY A 95 -7.66 9.73 -4.63
N LYS A 96 -8.24 10.87 -4.25
CA LYS A 96 -9.66 10.94 -3.83
C LYS A 96 -10.65 10.75 -4.99
N LYS A 97 -10.18 10.88 -6.25
CA LYS A 97 -10.98 10.62 -7.46
C LYS A 97 -10.73 9.24 -8.08
N ASP A 98 -10.06 8.34 -7.36
CA ASP A 98 -9.83 6.98 -7.83
C ASP A 98 -11.16 6.24 -8.02
N GLU A 99 -11.43 5.78 -9.25
CA GLU A 99 -12.63 5.03 -9.61
C GLU A 99 -12.40 3.51 -9.70
N HIS A 100 -11.14 3.07 -9.59
CA HIS A 100 -10.75 1.65 -9.59
C HIS A 100 -10.65 1.07 -8.19
N VAL A 101 -10.13 1.85 -7.24
CA VAL A 101 -10.06 1.54 -5.82
C VAL A 101 -10.52 2.78 -5.07
N LEU A 102 -11.78 2.82 -4.68
CA LEU A 102 -12.40 4.03 -4.14
C LEU A 102 -11.75 4.44 -2.81
N PHE A 103 -11.39 5.72 -2.68
CA PHE A 103 -10.86 6.28 -1.45
C PHE A 103 -11.77 6.03 -0.24
N GLU A 104 -13.08 6.21 -0.43
CA GLU A 104 -14.12 5.97 0.58
C GLU A 104 -14.56 4.50 0.68
N GLY A 105 -13.91 3.61 -0.09
CA GLY A 105 -14.31 2.21 -0.16
C GLY A 105 -15.58 1.96 -0.98
N GLY A 106 -15.99 0.71 -1.03
CA GLY A 106 -17.15 0.28 -1.81
C GLY A 106 -16.80 -0.50 -3.07
N ALA A 107 -17.79 -0.75 -3.92
CA ALA A 107 -17.59 -1.42 -5.20
C ALA A 107 -16.91 -0.46 -6.20
N PRO A 108 -15.87 -0.87 -6.93
CA PRO A 108 -15.22 -0.03 -7.92
C PRO A 108 -16.19 0.43 -9.00
N LYS A 109 -16.06 1.68 -9.45
CA LYS A 109 -16.81 2.21 -10.58
C LYS A 109 -16.24 1.74 -11.92
N LYS A 110 -14.90 1.54 -11.95
CA LYS A 110 -14.17 0.98 -13.08
C LYS A 110 -13.41 -0.23 -12.60
N SER A 111 -13.66 -1.41 -13.15
CA SER A 111 -12.93 -2.63 -12.80
C SER A 111 -12.33 -3.25 -14.04
N VAL A 112 -11.08 -3.70 -13.93
CA VAL A 112 -10.41 -4.55 -14.92
C VAL A 112 -10.54 -6.03 -14.57
N ASP A 113 -11.06 -6.33 -13.38
CA ASP A 113 -11.33 -7.67 -12.87
C ASP A 113 -12.85 -7.95 -12.92
N SER A 114 -13.21 -9.12 -13.38
CA SER A 114 -14.62 -9.57 -13.43
C SER A 114 -15.18 -10.01 -12.08
N HIS A 115 -14.32 -10.18 -11.05
CA HIS A 115 -14.77 -10.58 -9.72
C HIS A 115 -15.45 -9.40 -9.00
N PRO A 116 -16.67 -9.59 -8.52
CA PRO A 116 -17.30 -8.57 -7.68
C PRO A 116 -16.52 -8.46 -6.37
N ARG A 117 -16.15 -7.23 -6.02
CA ARG A 117 -15.50 -6.95 -4.74
C ARG A 117 -16.08 -5.68 -4.11
N VAL A 118 -15.93 -5.59 -2.81
CA VAL A 118 -16.18 -4.37 -2.04
C VAL A 118 -14.90 -4.05 -1.29
N ASP A 119 -14.33 -2.90 -1.59
CA ASP A 119 -13.07 -2.46 -0.99
C ASP A 119 -13.34 -1.74 0.34
N LYS A 120 -12.44 -1.90 1.32
CA LYS A 120 -12.43 -1.08 2.52
C LYS A 120 -11.90 0.32 2.17
N SER A 121 -12.35 1.34 2.90
CA SER A 121 -11.88 2.71 2.73
C SER A 121 -10.42 2.88 3.19
N VAL A 122 -9.78 3.95 2.72
CA VAL A 122 -8.48 4.38 3.23
C VAL A 122 -8.56 4.65 4.74
N ALA A 123 -9.64 5.29 5.20
CA ALA A 123 -9.86 5.55 6.62
C ALA A 123 -9.87 4.27 7.46
N ALA A 124 -10.45 3.17 6.96
CA ALA A 124 -10.44 1.88 7.67
C ALA A 124 -9.01 1.29 7.79
N ALA A 125 -8.19 1.43 6.76
CA ALA A 125 -6.79 1.02 6.81
C ALA A 125 -5.98 1.88 7.80
N VAL A 126 -6.20 3.20 7.77
CA VAL A 126 -5.55 4.16 8.68
C VAL A 126 -5.91 3.83 10.13
N GLU A 127 -7.19 3.62 10.44
CA GLU A 127 -7.63 3.30 11.81
C GLU A 127 -7.00 1.99 12.32
N PHE A 128 -6.93 0.96 11.47
CA PHE A 128 -6.27 -0.29 11.81
C PHE A 128 -4.79 -0.07 12.17
N TRP A 129 -4.04 0.63 11.29
CA TRP A 129 -2.60 0.83 11.50
C TRP A 129 -2.29 1.83 12.60
N LYS A 130 -3.15 2.84 12.84
CA LYS A 130 -3.06 3.70 14.03
C LYS A 130 -3.06 2.88 15.31
N ASN A 131 -4.06 2.01 15.45
CA ASN A 131 -4.20 1.16 16.62
C ASN A 131 -3.00 0.20 16.74
N ARG A 132 -2.58 -0.41 15.63
CA ARG A 132 -1.48 -1.38 15.62
C ARG A 132 -0.12 -0.76 15.90
N ASN A 133 0.13 0.44 15.42
CA ASN A 133 1.41 1.14 15.57
C ASN A 133 1.45 2.06 16.81
N GLY A 134 0.36 2.15 17.56
CA GLY A 134 0.27 2.98 18.77
C GLY A 134 0.37 4.47 18.46
N CYS A 135 -0.39 4.94 17.46
CA CYS A 135 -0.32 6.31 16.97
C CYS A 135 -1.35 7.23 17.65
N ALA A 136 -0.91 8.40 18.04
CA ALA A 136 -1.79 9.50 18.46
C ALA A 136 -2.45 10.18 17.23
N GLN A 137 -3.52 10.94 17.49
CA GLN A 137 -4.13 11.76 16.45
C GLN A 137 -3.12 12.78 15.90
N SER A 138 -3.07 12.91 14.58
CA SER A 138 -2.27 13.91 13.89
C SER A 138 -3.16 15.04 13.37
N PRO A 139 -2.67 16.28 13.33
CA PRO A 139 -3.31 17.32 12.53
C PRO A 139 -3.18 16.95 11.04
N THR A 140 -4.21 17.29 10.26
CA THR A 140 -4.13 17.22 8.81
C THR A 140 -3.48 18.50 8.30
N GLU A 141 -2.38 18.37 7.56
CA GLU A 141 -1.75 19.47 6.86
C GLU A 141 -2.15 19.44 5.38
N SER A 142 -2.23 20.63 4.75
CA SER A 142 -2.55 20.73 3.32
C SER A 142 -1.47 21.49 2.58
N HIS A 143 -0.91 20.87 1.56
CA HIS A 143 0.05 21.45 0.64
C HIS A 143 -0.51 21.36 -0.78
N GLY A 144 -1.01 22.49 -1.30
CA GLY A 144 -1.72 22.49 -2.57
C GLY A 144 -2.94 21.55 -2.54
N LYS A 145 -2.94 20.54 -3.38
CA LYS A 145 -3.99 19.53 -3.47
C LYS A 145 -3.72 18.26 -2.66
N ILE A 146 -2.67 18.24 -1.87
CA ILE A 146 -2.25 17.10 -1.07
C ILE A 146 -2.62 17.35 0.38
N GLN A 147 -3.40 16.46 0.96
CA GLN A 147 -3.65 16.38 2.39
C GLN A 147 -2.71 15.34 3.00
N ILE A 148 -2.00 15.73 4.04
CA ILE A 148 -1.00 14.90 4.71
C ILE A 148 -1.41 14.72 6.17
N GLU A 149 -1.46 13.47 6.62
CA GLU A 149 -1.53 13.11 8.03
C GLU A 149 -0.27 12.31 8.37
N ASP A 150 0.64 12.91 9.14
CA ASP A 150 1.86 12.25 9.64
C ASP A 150 1.71 12.03 11.15
N PHE A 151 1.45 10.79 11.52
CA PHE A 151 1.06 10.41 12.87
C PHE A 151 2.26 10.24 13.80
N SER A 152 2.15 10.75 15.03
CA SER A 152 3.10 10.46 16.09
C SER A 152 2.82 9.09 16.68
N CYS A 153 3.66 8.11 16.40
CA CYS A 153 3.47 6.71 16.76
C CYS A 153 4.57 6.21 17.72
N SER A 154 4.20 5.32 18.65
CA SER A 154 5.12 4.77 19.63
C SER A 154 5.87 3.51 19.18
N GLN A 155 5.41 2.82 18.11
CA GLN A 155 5.99 1.56 17.67
C GLN A 155 6.55 1.61 16.25
N ALA A 156 5.78 2.12 15.28
CA ALA A 156 6.21 2.25 13.89
C ALA A 156 5.47 3.41 13.24
N GLY A 157 6.11 4.13 12.33
CA GLY A 157 5.56 5.30 11.67
C GLY A 157 4.29 5.01 10.87
N LEU A 158 3.41 6.00 10.79
CA LEU A 158 2.24 5.99 9.90
C LEU A 158 2.08 7.37 9.29
N ALA A 159 1.96 7.43 7.96
CA ALA A 159 1.60 8.64 7.25
C ALA A 159 0.61 8.35 6.12
N VAL A 160 -0.21 9.34 5.77
CA VAL A 160 -1.19 9.26 4.69
C VAL A 160 -1.09 10.49 3.81
N TYR A 161 -1.01 10.28 2.51
CA TYR A 161 -1.03 11.30 1.47
C TYR A 161 -2.29 11.12 0.63
N ALA A 162 -3.31 11.92 0.89
CA ALA A 162 -4.55 11.95 0.15
C ALA A 162 -4.51 13.08 -0.89
N ILE A 163 -4.65 12.76 -2.18
CA ILE A 163 -4.53 13.72 -3.27
C ILE A 163 -5.91 14.05 -3.82
N GLU A 164 -6.33 15.32 -3.71
CA GLU A 164 -7.72 15.78 -3.93
C GLU A 164 -8.27 15.50 -5.33
N ASP A 165 -7.48 15.69 -6.37
CA ASP A 165 -7.94 15.57 -7.76
C ASP A 165 -7.26 14.45 -8.55
N GLU A 166 -6.54 13.58 -7.87
CA GLU A 166 -5.88 12.44 -8.49
C GLU A 166 -6.80 11.22 -8.56
N GLY A 167 -6.72 10.52 -9.67
CA GLY A 167 -7.38 9.26 -9.92
C GLY A 167 -6.51 8.06 -9.55
N HIS A 168 -6.57 7.00 -10.38
CA HIS A 168 -5.83 5.75 -10.16
C HIS A 168 -4.43 5.82 -10.76
N THR A 169 -3.49 6.42 -10.04
CA THR A 169 -2.12 6.68 -10.52
C THR A 169 -1.05 6.41 -9.46
N TRP A 170 0.21 6.46 -9.89
CA TRP A 170 1.38 6.55 -9.02
C TRP A 170 1.80 8.02 -8.92
N PRO A 171 1.62 8.69 -7.79
CA PRO A 171 1.94 10.11 -7.63
C PRO A 171 3.39 10.42 -8.00
N GLY A 172 3.60 11.39 -8.88
CA GLY A 172 4.93 11.76 -9.42
C GLY A 172 5.49 10.80 -10.49
N GLY A 173 4.77 9.73 -10.80
CA GLY A 173 5.15 8.76 -11.84
C GLY A 173 4.83 9.21 -13.27
N GLU A 174 5.06 8.32 -14.21
CA GLU A 174 4.65 8.51 -15.60
C GLU A 174 3.24 7.98 -15.83
N LYS A 175 2.53 8.57 -16.80
CA LYS A 175 1.23 8.08 -17.23
C LYS A 175 1.38 6.68 -17.82
N GLY A 176 0.68 5.69 -17.29
CA GLY A 176 0.86 4.30 -17.67
C GLY A 176 0.43 3.98 -19.12
N TYR A 177 -0.66 4.59 -19.61
CA TYR A 177 -1.19 4.42 -20.96
C TYR A 177 -2.11 5.60 -21.32
N PHE A 178 -2.48 5.74 -22.61
CA PHE A 178 -3.18 6.92 -23.12
C PHE A 178 -4.47 7.27 -22.34
N ALA A 179 -5.28 6.29 -21.95
CA ALA A 179 -6.53 6.50 -21.22
C ALA A 179 -6.38 6.43 -19.68
N ALA A 180 -5.15 6.31 -19.16
CA ALA A 180 -4.91 6.36 -17.73
C ALA A 180 -5.12 7.79 -17.19
N ASP A 181 -5.38 7.88 -15.88
CA ASP A 181 -5.43 9.16 -15.19
C ASP A 181 -4.03 9.83 -15.20
N GLU A 182 -3.99 11.16 -15.10
CA GLU A 182 -2.72 11.90 -15.01
C GLU A 182 -2.22 11.89 -13.56
N PRO A 183 -0.96 11.45 -13.31
CA PRO A 183 -0.37 11.55 -11.98
C PRO A 183 -0.08 12.99 -11.61
N THR A 184 -0.26 13.33 -10.32
CA THR A 184 0.18 14.62 -9.79
C THR A 184 1.68 14.82 -10.00
N ARG A 185 2.10 16.05 -10.17
CA ARG A 185 3.52 16.48 -10.19
C ARG A 185 3.91 17.24 -8.90
N GLU A 186 2.98 17.38 -7.96
CA GLU A 186 3.21 18.12 -6.72
C GLU A 186 4.03 17.32 -5.70
N LEU A 187 4.11 15.98 -5.85
CA LEU A 187 4.97 15.11 -5.05
C LEU A 187 5.45 13.90 -5.87
N SER A 188 6.54 13.27 -5.41
CA SER A 188 7.00 11.96 -5.85
C SER A 188 6.74 10.95 -4.73
N ALA A 189 5.80 10.02 -4.94
CA ALA A 189 5.53 8.98 -3.95
C ALA A 189 6.77 8.12 -3.68
N THR A 190 7.60 7.88 -4.69
CA THR A 190 8.85 7.12 -4.56
C THR A 190 9.85 7.79 -3.62
N ASP A 191 10.06 9.11 -3.74
CA ASP A 191 10.99 9.84 -2.87
C ASP A 191 10.41 9.96 -1.46
N VAL A 192 9.12 10.29 -1.34
CA VAL A 192 8.43 10.41 -0.05
C VAL A 192 8.49 9.09 0.73
N MET A 193 8.18 7.95 0.10
CA MET A 193 8.22 6.65 0.81
C MET A 193 9.64 6.29 1.23
N TRP A 194 10.64 6.59 0.41
CA TRP A 194 12.03 6.35 0.75
C TRP A 194 12.46 7.20 1.96
N ASP A 195 12.20 8.51 1.94
CA ASP A 195 12.52 9.41 3.05
C ASP A 195 11.77 9.04 4.33
N PHE A 196 10.50 8.61 4.19
CA PHE A 196 9.70 8.14 5.32
C PHE A 196 10.32 6.89 5.96
N TRP A 197 10.74 5.92 5.17
CA TRP A 197 11.34 4.70 5.69
C TRP A 197 12.72 4.94 6.32
N GLN A 198 13.53 5.87 5.78
CA GLN A 198 14.80 6.23 6.39
C GLN A 198 14.62 6.83 7.80
N LYS A 199 13.53 7.56 8.04
CA LYS A 199 13.18 8.15 9.34
C LYS A 199 12.52 7.14 10.30
N ASN A 200 11.82 6.16 9.77
CA ASN A 200 10.95 5.23 10.50
C ASN A 200 11.39 3.77 10.34
N SER A 201 12.62 3.50 9.93
CA SER A 201 13.17 2.15 9.90
C SER A 201 13.27 1.57 11.32
N ARG A 202 13.26 0.26 11.41
CA ARG A 202 13.37 -0.45 12.71
C ARG A 202 14.64 -0.05 13.46
N PRO A 203 14.58 0.13 14.75
CA PRO A 203 15.76 0.32 15.60
C PRO A 203 16.68 -0.90 15.63
#